data_87422b6ffd7549cf780001aed38055e8
#
_entry.id   87422b6ffd7549cf780001aed38055e8
#
_cell.length_a   1.000
_cell.length_b   1.000
_cell.length_c   1.000
_cell.angle_alpha   90.00
_cell.angle_beta   90.00
_cell.angle_gamma   90.00
#
_symmetry.space_group_name_H-M   'P 1'
#
loop_
_entity.id
_entity.type
_entity.pdbx_description
1 polymer ?
#
loop_
_entity_poly.entity_id
_entity_poly.type
_entity_poly.pdbx_seq_one_letter_code
_entity_poly.pdbx_strand_id
1 'polypeptide(L)'
;DRYDPRFRRAKYVRYADDFLIGLIAPKAYAISLKQKIKEFLKNELCLRLSDEKTKITHAADSDVPFLGYHIRKGPIKHGKLQCNPFDPTLRVYMNTEGILKKLRENGMCKSNGYPIGITRLLRESPEEIIKYGNQVLRGLLTQQRGCANFYQGSRIQYIVQFSIAKTLARKFDISLKKVFARYGKALLVNYTNAKGKACSVSLAMYKSFARHKDFFAKIKSAVKLFLFLPKFSLMDPLARVCYICGNPLFHVSMYHRKTKKKLDKPYSPIVTVMLDINRRQIALCKHCFANVEAGRFQLNQLKRR
;
A
#
# COMPACT_ATOMS: atom_id res chain seq x y z
N ASP A 1 -14.07 -24.11 0.45
CA ASP A 1 -15.15 -23.26 -0.03
C ASP A 1 -15.17 -21.94 0.78
N ARG A 2 -15.48 -20.82 0.12
CA ARG A 2 -15.57 -19.49 0.74
C ARG A 2 -16.77 -19.37 1.70
N TYR A 3 -17.77 -20.17 1.48
CA TYR A 3 -19.01 -20.20 2.27
C TYR A 3 -19.01 -21.29 3.36
N ASP A 4 -17.92 -22.08 3.46
CA ASP A 4 -17.77 -23.05 4.56
C ASP A 4 -17.61 -22.30 5.89
N PRO A 5 -18.44 -22.55 6.91
CA PRO A 5 -18.27 -21.97 8.25
C PRO A 5 -16.92 -22.28 8.91
N ARG A 6 -16.26 -23.32 8.48
CA ARG A 6 -14.92 -23.70 8.92
C ARG A 6 -13.80 -23.05 8.11
N PHE A 7 -14.14 -22.28 7.05
CA PHE A 7 -13.15 -21.62 6.20
C PHE A 7 -12.34 -20.61 7.01
N ARG A 8 -11.05 -20.81 7.05
CA ARG A 8 -10.11 -19.90 7.69
C ARG A 8 -9.07 -19.44 6.70
N ARG A 9 -8.77 -18.17 6.72
CA ARG A 9 -7.76 -17.59 5.84
C ARG A 9 -6.99 -16.50 6.57
N ALA A 10 -5.68 -16.52 6.38
CA ALA A 10 -4.79 -15.46 6.84
C ALA A 10 -4.10 -14.78 5.65
N LYS A 11 -3.98 -13.47 5.71
CA LYS A 11 -3.18 -12.65 4.80
C LYS A 11 -2.23 -11.81 5.64
N TYR A 12 -0.95 -11.83 5.30
CA TYR A 12 0.10 -11.11 5.99
C TYR A 12 0.68 -10.04 5.08
N VAL A 13 0.84 -8.83 5.61
CA VAL A 13 1.52 -7.71 4.96
C VAL A 13 2.47 -7.09 5.97
N ARG A 14 3.70 -6.84 5.56
CA ARG A 14 4.73 -6.20 6.38
C ARG A 14 5.34 -5.01 5.66
N TYR A 15 5.61 -3.97 6.41
CA TYR A 15 6.39 -2.83 5.96
C TYR A 15 7.35 -2.40 7.08
N ALA A 16 8.63 -2.62 6.89
CA ALA A 16 9.67 -2.48 7.92
C ALA A 16 9.29 -3.25 9.21
N ASP A 17 9.09 -2.55 10.32
CA ASP A 17 8.73 -3.10 11.62
C ASP A 17 7.21 -3.27 11.79
N ASP A 18 6.42 -2.56 10.99
CA ASP A 18 4.97 -2.63 11.05
C ASP A 18 4.44 -3.83 10.25
N PHE A 19 3.50 -4.57 10.81
CA PHE A 19 2.83 -5.66 10.10
C PHE A 19 1.32 -5.64 10.32
N LEU A 20 0.60 -6.19 9.36
CA LEU A 20 -0.85 -6.36 9.39
C LEU A 20 -1.20 -7.79 9.03
N ILE A 21 -2.04 -8.43 9.84
CA ILE A 21 -2.56 -9.77 9.57
C ILE A 21 -4.07 -9.67 9.40
N GLY A 22 -4.55 -9.86 8.18
CA GLY A 22 -5.97 -10.01 7.89
C GLY A 22 -6.43 -11.44 8.09
N LEU A 23 -7.40 -11.67 8.97
CA LEU A 23 -7.92 -12.99 9.29
C LEU A 23 -9.40 -13.11 8.90
N ILE A 24 -9.76 -14.26 8.34
CA ILE A 24 -11.13 -14.75 8.27
C ILE A 24 -11.21 -15.88 9.26
N ALA A 25 -11.63 -15.58 10.50
CA ALA A 25 -11.68 -16.54 11.60
C ALA A 25 -12.47 -15.97 12.80
N PRO A 26 -12.91 -16.80 13.75
CA PRO A 26 -13.48 -16.34 15.01
C PRO A 26 -12.48 -15.52 15.84
N LYS A 27 -12.98 -14.58 16.67
CA LYS A 27 -12.14 -13.73 17.54
C LYS A 27 -11.22 -14.53 18.47
N ALA A 28 -11.69 -15.65 19.01
CA ALA A 28 -10.90 -16.54 19.87
C ALA A 28 -9.64 -17.05 19.16
N TYR A 29 -9.76 -17.39 17.86
CA TYR A 29 -8.62 -17.80 17.05
C TYR A 29 -7.62 -16.66 16.83
N ALA A 30 -8.09 -15.43 16.62
CA ALA A 30 -7.22 -14.25 16.47
C ALA A 30 -6.42 -13.98 17.76
N ILE A 31 -7.04 -14.16 18.93
CA ILE A 31 -6.37 -14.02 20.23
C ILE A 31 -5.29 -15.10 20.40
N SER A 32 -5.63 -16.36 20.15
CA SER A 32 -4.69 -17.48 20.20
C SER A 32 -3.50 -17.27 19.23
N LEU A 33 -3.78 -16.79 18.01
CA LEU A 33 -2.73 -16.49 17.04
C LEU A 33 -1.82 -15.36 17.50
N LYS A 34 -2.37 -14.28 18.08
CA LYS A 34 -1.56 -13.18 18.65
C LYS A 34 -0.60 -13.71 19.73
N GLN A 35 -1.07 -14.60 20.59
CA GLN A 35 -0.24 -15.21 21.65
C GLN A 35 0.89 -16.06 21.04
N LYS A 36 0.58 -16.91 20.06
CA LYS A 36 1.59 -17.73 19.36
C LYS A 36 2.66 -16.87 18.68
N ILE A 37 2.25 -15.76 18.05
CA ILE A 37 3.19 -14.82 17.43
C ILE A 37 4.08 -14.17 18.49
N LYS A 38 3.51 -13.78 19.63
CA LYS A 38 4.27 -13.19 20.74
C LYS A 38 5.32 -14.15 21.28
N GLU A 39 4.95 -15.42 21.47
CA GLU A 39 5.87 -16.50 21.93
C GLU A 39 6.96 -16.77 20.90
N PHE A 40 6.61 -16.89 19.62
CA PHE A 40 7.55 -17.07 18.53
C PHE A 40 8.58 -15.94 18.46
N LEU A 41 8.12 -14.67 18.47
CA LEU A 41 9.01 -13.51 18.43
C LEU A 41 9.97 -13.48 19.62
N LYS A 42 9.47 -13.84 20.80
CA LYS A 42 10.29 -13.88 22.02
C LYS A 42 11.31 -15.02 22.00
N ASN A 43 10.89 -16.24 21.67
CA ASN A 43 11.70 -17.44 21.82
C ASN A 43 12.68 -17.64 20.64
N GLU A 44 12.22 -17.38 19.39
CA GLU A 44 13.04 -17.64 18.19
C GLU A 44 13.84 -16.41 17.75
N LEU A 45 13.32 -15.20 17.97
CA LEU A 45 13.92 -13.98 17.44
C LEU A 45 14.38 -13.01 18.53
N CYS A 46 14.17 -13.31 19.81
CA CYS A 46 14.49 -12.44 20.94
C CYS A 46 13.86 -11.03 20.83
N LEU A 47 12.71 -10.92 20.13
CA LEU A 47 11.99 -9.66 19.90
C LEU A 47 10.78 -9.55 20.83
N ARG A 48 10.47 -8.31 21.24
CA ARG A 48 9.28 -8.01 22.04
C ARG A 48 8.15 -7.46 21.18
N LEU A 49 6.99 -8.11 21.23
CA LEU A 49 5.75 -7.57 20.66
C LEU A 49 5.17 -6.52 21.63
N SER A 50 4.92 -5.29 21.15
CA SER A 50 4.24 -4.29 21.97
C SER A 50 2.74 -4.60 22.02
N ASP A 51 2.25 -4.99 23.20
CA ASP A 51 0.84 -5.30 23.42
C ASP A 51 -0.07 -4.06 23.24
N GLU A 52 0.40 -2.87 23.62
CA GLU A 52 -0.33 -1.61 23.48
C GLU A 52 -0.57 -1.23 22.01
N LYS A 53 0.42 -1.49 21.16
CA LYS A 53 0.35 -1.18 19.72
C LYS A 53 -0.31 -2.28 18.92
N THR A 54 -0.23 -3.55 19.37
CA THR A 54 -0.77 -4.71 18.66
C THR A 54 -2.23 -4.96 19.06
N LYS A 55 -3.15 -4.45 18.26
CA LYS A 55 -4.59 -4.53 18.51
C LYS A 55 -5.26 -5.55 17.59
N ILE A 56 -6.30 -6.22 18.10
CA ILE A 56 -7.21 -7.04 17.31
C ILE A 56 -8.45 -6.19 17.05
N THR A 57 -8.73 -5.91 15.79
CA THR A 57 -9.83 -5.03 15.39
C THR A 57 -10.73 -5.76 14.39
N HIS A 58 -12.04 -5.68 14.56
CA HIS A 58 -13.00 -6.18 13.59
C HIS A 58 -13.21 -5.13 12.49
N ALA A 59 -12.81 -5.45 11.26
CA ALA A 59 -12.75 -4.50 10.15
C ALA A 59 -14.13 -4.01 9.65
N ALA A 60 -15.24 -4.61 10.10
CA ALA A 60 -16.59 -4.12 9.80
C ALA A 60 -17.05 -3.02 10.77
N ASP A 61 -16.58 -3.07 12.02
CA ASP A 61 -17.08 -2.21 13.10
C ASP A 61 -16.15 -1.01 13.35
N SER A 62 -14.85 -1.19 13.13
CA SER A 62 -13.85 -0.18 13.47
C SER A 62 -12.78 -0.04 12.40
N ASP A 63 -12.21 1.15 12.33
CA ASP A 63 -11.09 1.45 11.43
C ASP A 63 -9.80 0.80 11.95
N VAL A 64 -9.07 0.15 11.07
CA VAL A 64 -7.75 -0.41 11.36
C VAL A 64 -6.68 0.60 10.90
N PRO A 65 -5.97 1.26 11.82
CA PRO A 65 -4.89 2.17 11.44
C PRO A 65 -3.67 1.38 10.97
N PHE A 66 -3.16 1.70 9.79
CA PHE A 66 -1.92 1.12 9.25
C PHE A 66 -1.23 2.10 8.32
N LEU A 67 0.06 2.40 8.59
CA LEU A 67 0.92 3.31 7.79
C LEU A 67 0.28 4.69 7.51
N GLY A 68 -0.46 5.24 8.47
CA GLY A 68 -1.13 6.54 8.31
C GLY A 68 -2.43 6.50 7.51
N TYR A 69 -2.95 5.32 7.23
CA TYR A 69 -4.25 5.07 6.62
C TYR A 69 -5.20 4.41 7.61
N HIS A 70 -6.49 4.45 7.28
CA HIS A 70 -7.52 3.67 7.94
C HIS A 70 -8.04 2.62 6.96
N ILE A 71 -7.98 1.35 7.36
CA ILE A 71 -8.50 0.23 6.57
C ILE A 71 -9.79 -0.23 7.22
N ARG A 72 -10.85 -0.36 6.43
CA ARG A 72 -12.11 -0.94 6.89
C ARG A 72 -12.86 -1.63 5.76
N LYS A 73 -13.83 -2.45 6.12
CA LYS A 73 -14.76 -3.05 5.17
C LYS A 73 -15.60 -1.95 4.51
N GLY A 74 -15.62 -1.90 3.20
CA GLY A 74 -16.46 -0.97 2.45
C GLY A 74 -17.93 -1.29 2.61
N PRO A 75 -18.85 -0.31 2.40
CA PRO A 75 -20.27 -0.56 2.43
C PRO A 75 -20.65 -1.59 1.37
N ILE A 76 -21.41 -2.60 1.78
CA ILE A 76 -22.07 -3.53 0.86
C ILE A 76 -23.17 -2.73 0.16
N LYS A 77 -22.97 -2.35 -1.10
CA LYS A 77 -24.05 -1.73 -1.88
C LYS A 77 -25.10 -2.78 -2.16
N HIS A 78 -26.28 -2.55 -1.50
CA HIS A 78 -27.55 -3.20 -1.79
C HIS A 78 -27.51 -4.58 -2.42
N GLY A 79 -27.56 -5.66 -1.60
CA GLY A 79 -28.10 -6.99 -1.91
C GLY A 79 -27.67 -7.73 -3.18
N LYS A 80 -27.11 -7.09 -4.15
CA LYS A 80 -26.50 -7.69 -5.32
C LYS A 80 -25.01 -7.77 -5.08
N LEU A 81 -24.56 -8.97 -4.74
CA LEU A 81 -23.18 -9.41 -4.96
C LEU A 81 -22.89 -9.27 -6.47
N GLN A 82 -22.67 -8.04 -6.94
CA GLN A 82 -21.82 -7.86 -8.09
C GLN A 82 -20.44 -8.26 -7.61
N CYS A 83 -20.17 -9.55 -7.71
CA CYS A 83 -18.84 -10.11 -7.60
C CYS A 83 -18.00 -9.58 -8.76
N ASN A 84 -17.73 -8.29 -8.72
CA ASN A 84 -16.60 -7.77 -9.45
C ASN A 84 -15.39 -8.30 -8.68
N PRO A 85 -14.61 -9.26 -9.22
CA PRO A 85 -13.44 -9.82 -8.54
C PRO A 85 -12.41 -8.74 -8.18
N PHE A 86 -12.62 -7.50 -8.64
CA PHE A 86 -11.84 -6.31 -8.40
C PHE A 86 -12.48 -5.29 -7.44
N ASP A 87 -13.68 -5.57 -6.89
CA ASP A 87 -14.23 -4.69 -5.85
C ASP A 87 -13.73 -5.20 -4.48
N PRO A 88 -12.65 -4.61 -3.94
CA PRO A 88 -12.11 -5.06 -2.67
C PRO A 88 -13.16 -4.78 -1.58
N THR A 89 -13.59 -5.82 -0.90
CA THR A 89 -14.45 -5.69 0.30
C THR A 89 -13.78 -4.83 1.38
N LEU A 90 -12.46 -4.69 1.32
CA LEU A 90 -11.66 -3.80 2.14
C LEU A 90 -11.27 -2.55 1.34
N ARG A 91 -11.45 -1.39 1.97
CA ARG A 91 -11.07 -0.09 1.40
C ARG A 91 -10.12 0.65 2.33
N VAL A 92 -9.24 1.42 1.70
CA VAL A 92 -8.28 2.28 2.39
C VAL A 92 -8.84 3.70 2.40
N TYR A 93 -8.85 4.32 3.57
CA TYR A 93 -9.34 5.67 3.81
C TYR A 93 -8.22 6.57 4.32
N MET A 94 -8.32 7.84 3.99
CA MET A 94 -7.43 8.90 4.47
C MET A 94 -7.69 9.14 5.96
N ASN A 95 -6.63 9.17 6.76
CA ASN A 95 -6.69 9.59 8.15
C ASN A 95 -6.76 11.13 8.23
N THR A 96 -7.96 11.69 8.09
CA THR A 96 -8.19 13.13 8.09
C THR A 96 -7.86 13.79 9.41
N GLU A 97 -8.10 13.13 10.52
CA GLU A 97 -7.77 13.67 11.87
C GLU A 97 -6.27 13.80 12.06
N GLY A 98 -5.49 12.78 11.68
CA GLY A 98 -4.04 12.82 11.70
C GLY A 98 -3.47 13.91 10.79
N ILE A 99 -4.09 14.15 9.64
CA ILE A 99 -3.69 15.23 8.72
C ILE A 99 -4.01 16.61 9.33
N LEU A 100 -5.19 16.78 9.90
CA LEU A 100 -5.57 18.03 10.58
C LEU A 100 -4.64 18.33 11.77
N LYS A 101 -4.25 17.29 12.52
CA LYS A 101 -3.25 17.41 13.58
C LYS A 101 -1.93 17.95 13.05
N LYS A 102 -1.41 17.39 11.96
CA LYS A 102 -0.17 17.87 11.30
C LYS A 102 -0.30 19.32 10.78
N LEU A 103 -1.46 19.68 10.20
CA LEU A 103 -1.69 21.07 9.77
C LEU A 103 -1.72 22.05 10.93
N ARG A 104 -2.26 21.66 12.08
CA ARG A 104 -2.27 22.45 13.31
C ARG A 104 -0.85 22.61 13.87
N GLU A 105 -0.08 21.55 13.94
CA GLU A 105 1.33 21.57 14.38
C GLU A 105 2.18 22.48 13.47
N ASN A 106 1.86 22.53 12.17
CA ASN A 106 2.47 23.46 11.22
C ASN A 106 1.95 24.90 11.34
N GLY A 107 1.02 25.21 12.25
CA GLY A 107 0.46 26.55 12.46
C GLY A 107 -0.46 27.03 11.34
N MET A 108 -1.08 26.10 10.55
CA MET A 108 -1.95 26.43 9.45
C MET A 108 -3.43 26.52 9.83
N CYS A 109 -3.85 25.85 10.92
CA CYS A 109 -5.24 25.88 11.37
C CYS A 109 -5.35 25.79 12.89
N LYS A 110 -6.51 26.19 13.41
CA LYS A 110 -6.95 25.98 14.80
C LYS A 110 -7.41 24.53 15.00
N SER A 111 -7.74 24.16 16.26
CA SER A 111 -8.26 22.83 16.62
C SER A 111 -9.50 22.41 15.84
N ASN A 112 -10.39 23.36 15.52
CA ASN A 112 -11.60 23.14 14.71
C ASN A 112 -11.34 23.07 13.18
N GLY A 113 -10.07 23.16 12.73
CA GLY A 113 -9.72 23.19 11.31
C GLY A 113 -9.87 24.56 10.63
N TYR A 114 -10.16 25.63 11.39
CA TYR A 114 -10.24 26.96 10.81
C TYR A 114 -8.85 27.48 10.42
N PRO A 115 -8.63 27.90 9.15
CA PRO A 115 -7.32 28.33 8.68
C PRO A 115 -6.84 29.63 9.36
N ILE A 116 -5.56 29.68 9.71
CA ILE A 116 -4.89 30.86 10.29
C ILE A 116 -3.64 31.20 9.48
N GLY A 117 -3.22 32.48 9.53
CA GLY A 117 -1.97 32.92 8.90
C GLY A 117 -0.76 32.42 9.64
N ILE A 118 0.29 32.07 8.92
CA ILE A 118 1.54 31.50 9.45
C ILE A 118 2.50 32.61 9.74
N THR A 119 2.64 32.98 11.04
CA THR A 119 3.45 34.14 11.48
C THR A 119 4.92 34.02 11.09
N ARG A 120 5.48 32.80 11.16
CA ARG A 120 6.91 32.57 10.84
C ARG A 120 7.28 32.84 9.38
N LEU A 121 6.31 32.83 8.47
CA LEU A 121 6.51 33.06 7.03
C LEU A 121 6.34 34.53 6.62
N LEU A 122 6.03 35.45 7.52
CA LEU A 122 5.82 36.85 7.20
C LEU A 122 7.07 37.56 6.64
N ARG A 123 8.27 37.07 6.97
CA ARG A 123 9.54 37.59 6.47
C ARG A 123 9.91 37.03 5.07
N GLU A 124 9.35 35.88 4.71
CA GLU A 124 9.64 35.22 3.45
C GLU A 124 9.01 35.96 2.28
N SER A 125 9.56 35.80 1.08
CA SER A 125 9.00 36.35 -0.17
C SER A 125 7.66 35.69 -0.52
N PRO A 126 6.77 36.36 -1.28
CA PRO A 126 5.46 35.80 -1.62
C PRO A 126 5.55 34.43 -2.34
N GLU A 127 6.54 34.29 -3.23
CA GLU A 127 6.79 33.04 -3.93
C GLU A 127 7.20 31.91 -2.99
N GLU A 128 8.03 32.18 -1.98
CA GLU A 128 8.46 31.18 -0.99
C GLU A 128 7.29 30.74 -0.08
N ILE A 129 6.41 31.69 0.29
CA ILE A 129 5.17 31.37 1.01
C ILE A 129 4.30 30.38 0.22
N ILE A 130 4.16 30.59 -1.10
CA ILE A 130 3.38 29.67 -1.95
C ILE A 130 4.08 28.34 -2.18
N LYS A 131 5.42 28.34 -2.36
CA LYS A 131 6.21 27.11 -2.48
C LYS A 131 6.09 26.26 -1.21
N TYR A 132 6.12 26.88 -0.04
CA TYR A 132 5.88 26.18 1.23
C TYR A 132 4.48 25.53 1.27
N GLY A 133 3.42 26.27 0.86
CA GLY A 133 2.07 25.71 0.73
C GLY A 133 2.02 24.50 -0.19
N ASN A 134 2.69 24.56 -1.35
CA ASN A 134 2.80 23.46 -2.30
C ASN A 134 3.55 22.27 -1.74
N GLN A 135 4.62 22.49 -0.98
CA GLN A 135 5.37 21.41 -0.32
C GLN A 135 4.50 20.67 0.69
N VAL A 136 3.73 21.38 1.50
CA VAL A 136 2.80 20.79 2.47
C VAL A 136 1.70 20.00 1.74
N LEU A 137 1.05 20.58 0.73
CA LEU A 137 0.02 19.89 -0.06
C LEU A 137 0.57 18.63 -0.73
N ARG A 138 1.75 18.72 -1.33
CA ARG A 138 2.40 17.58 -1.97
C ARG A 138 2.70 16.47 -0.98
N GLY A 139 3.28 16.80 0.18
CA GLY A 139 3.59 15.83 1.23
C GLY A 139 2.34 15.10 1.75
N LEU A 140 1.26 15.85 1.98
CA LEU A 140 0.02 15.28 2.51
C LEU A 140 -0.80 14.51 1.47
N LEU A 141 -0.98 15.06 0.26
CA LEU A 141 -1.91 14.50 -0.72
C LEU A 141 -1.30 13.42 -1.63
N THR A 142 0.01 13.46 -1.87
CA THR A 142 0.67 12.44 -2.71
C THR A 142 0.55 11.06 -2.08
N GLN A 143 0.77 10.95 -0.79
CA GLN A 143 0.61 9.70 -0.04
C GLN A 143 -0.83 9.19 -0.13
N GLN A 144 -1.83 10.07 -0.08
CA GLN A 144 -3.23 9.71 0.03
C GLN A 144 -3.95 9.41 -1.32
N ARG A 145 -3.24 9.39 -2.42
CA ARG A 145 -3.81 9.20 -3.79
C ARG A 145 -4.65 7.94 -3.96
N GLY A 146 -4.33 6.88 -3.20
CA GLY A 146 -5.01 5.59 -3.26
C GLY A 146 -6.26 5.47 -2.40
N CYS A 147 -6.58 6.47 -1.58
CA CYS A 147 -7.70 6.42 -0.65
C CYS A 147 -9.05 6.53 -1.36
N ALA A 148 -10.04 5.78 -0.85
CA ALA A 148 -11.42 5.82 -1.38
C ALA A 148 -12.08 7.19 -1.17
N ASN A 149 -11.71 7.90 -0.10
CA ASN A 149 -12.22 9.22 0.25
C ASN A 149 -11.27 10.36 -0.15
N PHE A 150 -10.51 10.21 -1.25
CA PHE A 150 -9.56 11.24 -1.71
C PHE A 150 -10.21 12.61 -1.96
N TYR A 151 -11.53 12.67 -2.19
CA TYR A 151 -12.29 13.93 -2.30
C TYR A 151 -12.16 14.84 -1.07
N GLN A 152 -11.89 14.28 0.12
CA GLN A 152 -11.60 15.05 1.34
C GLN A 152 -10.31 15.87 1.24
N GLY A 153 -9.46 15.60 0.26
CA GLY A 153 -8.32 16.43 -0.08
C GLY A 153 -8.70 17.88 -0.42
N SER A 154 -9.96 18.13 -0.85
CA SER A 154 -10.51 19.48 -1.07
C SER A 154 -10.53 20.30 0.24
N ARG A 155 -10.87 19.69 1.37
CA ARG A 155 -10.85 20.33 2.69
C ARG A 155 -9.41 20.68 3.11
N ILE A 156 -8.48 19.77 2.88
CA ILE A 156 -7.05 20.00 3.15
C ILE A 156 -6.53 21.17 2.33
N GLN A 157 -6.84 21.17 1.03
CA GLN A 157 -6.49 22.29 0.12
C GLN A 157 -7.10 23.61 0.61
N TYR A 158 -8.36 23.64 0.99
CA TYR A 158 -9.03 24.81 1.52
C TYR A 158 -8.24 25.39 2.72
N ILE A 159 -7.89 24.55 3.69
CA ILE A 159 -7.17 24.99 4.89
C ILE A 159 -5.82 25.59 4.50
N VAL A 160 -5.04 24.91 3.65
CA VAL A 160 -3.72 25.41 3.23
C VAL A 160 -3.86 26.69 2.41
N GLN A 161 -4.78 26.73 1.44
CA GLN A 161 -5.01 27.90 0.58
C GLN A 161 -5.37 29.14 1.40
N PHE A 162 -6.33 29.02 2.32
CA PHE A 162 -6.72 30.16 3.14
C PHE A 162 -5.69 30.52 4.19
N SER A 163 -4.90 29.57 4.68
CA SER A 163 -3.76 29.84 5.57
C SER A 163 -2.69 30.67 4.85
N ILE A 164 -2.32 30.28 3.62
CA ILE A 164 -1.38 31.04 2.77
C ILE A 164 -1.94 32.41 2.41
N ALA A 165 -3.22 32.50 2.01
CA ALA A 165 -3.85 33.78 1.71
C ALA A 165 -3.88 34.73 2.92
N LYS A 166 -4.18 34.22 4.12
CA LYS A 166 -4.12 35.01 5.37
C LYS A 166 -2.70 35.44 5.71
N THR A 167 -1.69 34.62 5.41
CA THR A 167 -0.29 34.99 5.60
C THR A 167 0.08 36.14 4.66
N LEU A 168 -0.31 36.08 3.38
CA LEU A 168 -0.10 37.18 2.42
C LEU A 168 -0.88 38.44 2.81
N ALA A 169 -2.13 38.30 3.25
CA ALA A 169 -2.96 39.38 3.72
C ALA A 169 -2.27 40.15 4.86
N ARG A 170 -1.74 39.43 5.85
CA ARG A 170 -1.02 39.99 6.97
C ARG A 170 0.33 40.58 6.57
N LYS A 171 1.05 39.97 5.62
CA LYS A 171 2.33 40.46 5.11
C LYS A 171 2.18 41.82 4.43
N PHE A 172 1.14 42.02 3.64
CA PHE A 172 0.90 43.24 2.85
C PHE A 172 -0.09 44.21 3.51
N ASP A 173 -0.58 43.87 4.67
CA ASP A 173 -1.62 44.63 5.40
C ASP A 173 -2.86 44.91 4.52
N ILE A 174 -3.36 43.91 3.85
CA ILE A 174 -4.53 43.97 2.96
C ILE A 174 -5.59 42.95 3.33
N SER A 175 -6.84 43.24 2.96
CA SER A 175 -7.92 42.27 3.18
C SER A 175 -7.76 41.00 2.30
N LEU A 176 -8.32 39.87 2.75
CA LEU A 176 -8.34 38.61 1.96
C LEU A 176 -8.97 38.80 0.57
N LYS A 177 -10.01 39.65 0.47
CA LYS A 177 -10.65 39.99 -0.81
C LYS A 177 -9.63 40.59 -1.77
N LYS A 178 -8.80 41.53 -1.30
CA LYS A 178 -7.73 42.15 -2.10
C LYS A 178 -6.62 41.14 -2.46
N VAL A 179 -6.28 40.19 -1.58
CA VAL A 179 -5.33 39.10 -1.89
C VAL A 179 -5.83 38.27 -3.07
N PHE A 180 -7.08 37.79 -3.01
CA PHE A 180 -7.64 36.98 -4.09
C PHE A 180 -7.88 37.80 -5.39
N ALA A 181 -8.17 39.10 -5.30
CA ALA A 181 -8.24 39.97 -6.46
C ALA A 181 -6.86 40.12 -7.13
N ARG A 182 -5.77 40.26 -6.34
CA ARG A 182 -4.39 40.44 -6.83
C ARG A 182 -3.77 39.17 -7.40
N TYR A 183 -3.93 38.05 -6.69
CA TYR A 183 -3.23 36.79 -6.99
C TYR A 183 -4.14 35.70 -7.57
N GLY A 184 -5.41 35.99 -7.72
CA GLY A 184 -6.41 35.02 -8.20
C GLY A 184 -6.67 33.87 -7.22
N LYS A 185 -7.59 32.98 -7.59
CA LYS A 185 -7.95 31.80 -6.76
C LYS A 185 -6.78 30.86 -6.51
N ALA A 186 -5.89 30.70 -7.49
CA ALA A 186 -4.72 29.84 -7.39
C ALA A 186 -3.51 30.50 -6.70
N LEU A 187 -3.65 31.75 -6.23
CA LEU A 187 -2.55 32.51 -5.61
C LEU A 187 -1.30 32.53 -6.51
N LEU A 188 -1.47 32.96 -7.78
CA LEU A 188 -0.38 33.04 -8.76
C LEU A 188 0.54 34.23 -8.44
N VAL A 189 1.84 33.97 -8.31
CA VAL A 189 2.89 34.98 -8.13
C VAL A 189 3.92 34.84 -9.25
N ASN A 190 4.20 35.96 -9.92
CA ASN A 190 5.31 36.07 -10.85
C ASN A 190 6.53 36.63 -10.11
N TYR A 191 7.69 36.04 -10.33
CA TYR A 191 8.95 36.45 -9.70
C TYR A 191 10.13 36.21 -10.65
N THR A 192 11.23 36.89 -10.37
CA THR A 192 12.47 36.69 -11.12
C THR A 192 13.40 35.79 -10.30
N ASN A 193 13.89 34.73 -10.88
CA ASN A 193 14.81 33.81 -10.21
C ASN A 193 16.21 34.48 -10.07
N ALA A 194 17.07 33.95 -9.20
CA ALA A 194 18.45 34.38 -9.00
C ALA A 194 19.30 34.44 -10.30
N LYS A 195 18.89 33.69 -11.33
CA LYS A 195 19.49 33.69 -12.68
C LYS A 195 18.89 34.73 -13.63
N GLY A 196 18.09 35.68 -13.16
CA GLY A 196 17.43 36.71 -13.98
C GLY A 196 16.26 36.20 -14.83
N LYS A 197 15.85 34.94 -14.71
CA LYS A 197 14.76 34.36 -15.50
C LYS A 197 13.40 34.63 -14.82
N ALA A 198 12.45 35.15 -15.60
CA ALA A 198 11.06 35.29 -15.15
C ALA A 198 10.42 33.90 -14.91
N CYS A 199 9.87 33.72 -13.74
CA CYS A 199 9.24 32.50 -13.28
C CYS A 199 7.87 32.81 -12.66
N SER A 200 6.98 31.84 -12.64
CA SER A 200 5.71 31.94 -11.93
C SER A 200 5.49 30.73 -11.03
N VAL A 201 4.84 30.95 -9.91
CA VAL A 201 4.43 29.89 -8.99
C VAL A 201 2.98 30.10 -8.59
N SER A 202 2.20 29.02 -8.59
CA SER A 202 0.81 29.03 -8.10
C SER A 202 0.59 27.90 -7.11
N LEU A 203 -0.43 28.05 -6.25
CA LEU A 203 -0.79 27.02 -5.31
C LEU A 203 -1.44 25.84 -6.06
N ALA A 204 -0.91 24.64 -5.85
CA ALA A 204 -1.40 23.43 -6.46
C ALA A 204 -2.81 23.07 -5.99
N MET A 205 -3.64 22.60 -6.90
CA MET A 205 -5.01 22.15 -6.59
C MET A 205 -5.01 20.67 -6.22
N TYR A 206 -5.87 20.25 -5.27
CA TYR A 206 -5.91 18.84 -4.84
C TYR A 206 -6.18 17.87 -6.01
N LYS A 207 -6.93 18.34 -7.02
CA LYS A 207 -7.20 17.54 -8.23
C LYS A 207 -5.93 17.18 -9.01
N SER A 208 -4.89 18.02 -8.96
CA SER A 208 -3.61 17.71 -9.62
C SER A 208 -2.87 16.54 -8.94
N PHE A 209 -3.21 16.23 -7.70
CA PHE A 209 -2.71 15.07 -6.97
C PHE A 209 -3.62 13.85 -7.12
N ALA A 210 -4.77 13.96 -7.81
CA ALA A 210 -5.66 12.84 -8.02
C ALA A 210 -4.97 11.71 -8.79
N ARG A 211 -5.46 10.50 -8.56
CA ARG A 211 -4.96 9.31 -9.23
C ARG A 211 -5.24 9.37 -10.73
N HIS A 212 -4.19 9.35 -11.55
CA HIS A 212 -4.34 9.19 -12.99
C HIS A 212 -4.95 7.82 -13.34
N LYS A 213 -5.67 7.73 -14.46
CA LYS A 213 -6.24 6.47 -14.96
C LYS A 213 -5.17 5.37 -15.06
N ASP A 214 -3.93 5.75 -15.39
CA ASP A 214 -2.79 4.85 -15.54
C ASP A 214 -2.10 4.43 -14.23
N PHE A 215 -2.57 4.94 -13.08
CA PHE A 215 -1.98 4.58 -11.79
C PHE A 215 -1.96 3.06 -11.56
N PHE A 216 -3.04 2.37 -11.92
CA PHE A 216 -3.11 0.91 -11.87
C PHE A 216 -2.44 0.23 -13.06
N ALA A 217 -2.30 0.89 -14.21
CA ALA A 217 -1.54 0.34 -15.32
C ALA A 217 -0.05 0.22 -14.95
N LYS A 218 0.50 1.24 -14.26
CA LYS A 218 1.86 1.19 -13.70
C LYS A 218 1.99 0.12 -12.61
N ILE A 219 0.98 -0.04 -11.76
CA ILE A 219 0.94 -1.14 -10.78
C ILE A 219 0.80 -2.50 -11.48
N LYS A 220 -0.01 -2.60 -12.56
CA LYS A 220 -0.08 -3.81 -13.37
C LYS A 220 1.26 -4.17 -14.02
N SER A 221 2.07 -3.19 -14.42
CA SER A 221 3.43 -3.44 -14.91
C SER A 221 4.38 -3.86 -13.77
N ALA A 222 4.23 -3.29 -12.57
CA ALA A 222 4.94 -3.75 -11.37
C ALA A 222 4.47 -5.14 -10.93
N VAL A 223 3.16 -5.43 -11.02
CA VAL A 223 2.61 -6.78 -10.80
C VAL A 223 3.09 -7.76 -11.88
N LYS A 224 3.23 -7.33 -13.14
CA LYS A 224 3.94 -8.12 -14.17
C LYS A 224 5.39 -8.41 -13.75
N LEU A 225 6.10 -7.43 -13.21
CA LEU A 225 7.45 -7.63 -12.66
C LEU A 225 7.43 -8.59 -11.47
N PHE A 226 6.42 -8.52 -10.60
CA PHE A 226 6.20 -9.48 -9.50
C PHE A 226 5.84 -10.90 -10.01
N LEU A 227 5.22 -10.99 -11.18
CA LEU A 227 4.94 -12.26 -11.85
C LEU A 227 6.21 -12.85 -12.53
N PHE A 228 7.23 -12.03 -12.76
CA PHE A 228 8.57 -12.46 -13.22
C PHE A 228 9.54 -12.73 -12.06
N LEU A 229 9.21 -12.34 -10.82
CA LEU A 229 9.97 -12.77 -9.65
C LEU A 229 9.84 -14.29 -9.47
N PRO A 230 10.84 -14.95 -8.89
CA PRO A 230 11.01 -16.39 -8.94
C PRO A 230 9.71 -17.10 -8.55
N LYS A 231 9.31 -18.03 -9.40
CA LYS A 231 8.11 -18.85 -9.31
C LYS A 231 7.87 -19.26 -7.86
N PHE A 232 6.83 -18.71 -7.23
CA PHE A 232 6.43 -19.14 -5.91
C PHE A 232 6.13 -20.64 -5.98
N SER A 233 7.08 -21.43 -5.52
CA SER A 233 6.92 -22.87 -5.39
C SER A 233 5.96 -23.15 -4.25
N LEU A 234 5.04 -24.08 -4.43
CA LEU A 234 4.25 -24.67 -3.33
C LEU A 234 5.09 -25.56 -2.41
N MET A 235 6.35 -25.70 -2.74
CA MET A 235 7.29 -26.47 -1.95
C MET A 235 7.81 -25.67 -0.77
N ASP A 236 8.06 -26.40 0.30
CA ASP A 236 8.79 -25.87 1.44
C ASP A 236 10.13 -25.28 0.97
N PRO A 237 10.33 -23.96 1.05
CA PRO A 237 11.59 -23.32 0.68
C PRO A 237 12.75 -23.78 1.58
N LEU A 238 12.45 -24.50 2.67
CA LEU A 238 13.38 -25.08 3.62
C LEU A 238 13.68 -26.55 3.34
N ALA A 239 13.24 -27.11 2.21
CA ALA A 239 13.59 -28.47 1.83
C ALA A 239 15.13 -28.63 1.77
N ARG A 240 15.69 -29.32 2.76
CA ARG A 240 17.13 -29.47 2.93
C ARG A 240 17.68 -30.75 2.29
N VAL A 241 16.81 -31.63 1.77
CA VAL A 241 17.18 -32.92 1.23
C VAL A 241 16.62 -33.13 -0.17
N CYS A 242 17.37 -33.81 -1.03
CA CYS A 242 16.93 -34.18 -2.36
C CYS A 242 15.82 -35.25 -2.29
N TYR A 243 14.72 -35.04 -3.03
CA TYR A 243 13.58 -35.94 -3.03
C TYR A 243 13.91 -37.36 -3.57
N ILE A 244 14.94 -37.51 -4.39
CA ILE A 244 15.32 -38.81 -5.00
C ILE A 244 16.38 -39.52 -4.17
N CYS A 245 17.51 -38.87 -3.91
CA CYS A 245 18.65 -39.50 -3.26
C CYS A 245 18.76 -39.25 -1.74
N GLY A 246 17.92 -38.38 -1.17
CA GLY A 246 17.96 -38.05 0.25
C GLY A 246 19.17 -37.23 0.71
N ASN A 247 20.10 -36.89 -0.18
CA ASN A 247 21.29 -36.12 0.18
C ASN A 247 20.95 -34.67 0.52
N PRO A 248 21.70 -34.03 1.45
CA PRO A 248 21.51 -32.63 1.79
C PRO A 248 21.73 -31.73 0.55
N LEU A 249 20.88 -30.72 0.39
CA LEU A 249 20.88 -29.82 -0.74
C LEU A 249 21.67 -28.55 -0.40
N PHE A 250 22.83 -28.38 -1.01
CA PHE A 250 23.57 -27.10 -1.02
C PHE A 250 23.04 -26.16 -2.12
N HIS A 251 22.54 -26.71 -3.23
CA HIS A 251 21.85 -26.01 -4.31
C HIS A 251 20.57 -26.74 -4.67
N VAL A 252 19.45 -26.07 -4.65
CA VAL A 252 18.14 -26.63 -4.92
C VAL A 252 17.75 -26.34 -6.36
N SER A 253 17.57 -27.38 -7.17
CA SER A 253 16.93 -27.30 -8.47
C SER A 253 15.49 -27.80 -8.36
N MET A 254 14.53 -26.97 -8.78
CA MET A 254 13.12 -27.27 -8.67
C MET A 254 12.60 -27.92 -9.95
N TYR A 255 11.96 -29.06 -9.81
CA TYR A 255 11.40 -29.80 -10.93
C TYR A 255 9.87 -29.95 -10.80
N HIS A 256 9.14 -29.69 -11.90
CA HIS A 256 7.69 -29.89 -11.94
C HIS A 256 7.35 -31.36 -12.14
N ARG A 257 6.66 -31.96 -11.19
CA ARG A 257 6.29 -33.39 -11.23
C ARG A 257 5.45 -33.78 -12.46
N LYS A 258 4.67 -32.85 -13.02
CA LYS A 258 3.89 -33.06 -14.25
C LYS A 258 4.23 -32.00 -15.28
N THR A 259 4.56 -32.42 -16.48
CA THR A 259 4.78 -31.54 -17.65
C THR A 259 3.50 -30.81 -18.05
N LYS A 260 3.65 -29.63 -18.64
CA LYS A 260 2.51 -28.90 -19.22
C LYS A 260 1.96 -29.68 -20.38
N LYS A 261 0.68 -30.09 -20.34
CA LYS A 261 0.00 -30.50 -21.57
C LYS A 261 -0.01 -29.29 -22.50
N LYS A 262 0.49 -29.44 -23.73
CA LYS A 262 0.30 -28.44 -24.78
C LYS A 262 -1.20 -28.36 -25.03
N LEU A 263 -1.78 -27.21 -24.76
CA LEU A 263 -3.18 -26.90 -25.08
C LEU A 263 -3.19 -25.97 -26.28
N ASP A 264 -4.15 -26.22 -27.17
CA ASP A 264 -4.26 -25.53 -28.46
C ASP A 264 -4.65 -24.05 -28.37
N LYS A 265 -4.94 -23.54 -27.19
CA LYS A 265 -5.25 -22.12 -26.94
C LYS A 265 -4.31 -21.51 -25.90
N PRO A 266 -3.76 -20.32 -26.15
CA PRO A 266 -2.94 -19.62 -25.16
C PRO A 266 -3.81 -19.20 -23.96
N TYR A 267 -3.40 -19.61 -22.78
CA TYR A 267 -4.03 -19.14 -21.55
C TYR A 267 -3.76 -17.64 -21.32
N SER A 268 -4.70 -16.99 -20.65
CA SER A 268 -4.42 -15.64 -20.14
C SER A 268 -3.20 -15.70 -19.22
N PRO A 269 -2.40 -14.62 -19.13
CA PRO A 269 -1.20 -14.57 -18.28
C PRO A 269 -1.46 -14.99 -16.82
N ILE A 270 -2.63 -14.66 -16.28
CA ILE A 270 -3.05 -15.00 -14.91
C ILE A 270 -3.25 -16.51 -14.77
N VAL A 271 -3.93 -17.14 -15.71
CA VAL A 271 -4.19 -18.59 -15.70
C VAL A 271 -2.88 -19.37 -15.83
N THR A 272 -1.94 -18.89 -16.64
CA THR A 272 -0.60 -19.49 -16.78
C THR A 272 0.14 -19.47 -15.44
N VAL A 273 0.12 -18.34 -14.74
CA VAL A 273 0.74 -18.20 -13.43
C VAL A 273 0.06 -19.07 -12.37
N MET A 274 -1.28 -19.13 -12.35
CA MET A 274 -2.02 -20.00 -11.44
C MET A 274 -1.71 -21.49 -11.70
N LEU A 275 -1.59 -21.89 -12.95
CA LEU A 275 -1.20 -23.25 -13.33
C LEU A 275 0.24 -23.55 -12.88
N ASP A 276 1.15 -22.60 -12.95
CA ASP A 276 2.53 -22.78 -12.50
C ASP A 276 2.62 -22.83 -10.97
N ILE A 277 1.85 -22.01 -10.25
CA ILE A 277 1.79 -22.01 -8.78
C ILE A 277 1.18 -23.31 -8.23
N ASN A 278 0.11 -23.82 -8.86
CA ASN A 278 -0.63 -24.99 -8.38
C ASN A 278 0.05 -26.33 -8.74
N ARG A 279 1.14 -26.30 -9.48
CA ARG A 279 1.87 -27.54 -9.82
C ARG A 279 2.80 -27.97 -8.70
N ARG A 280 2.69 -29.24 -8.29
CA ARG A 280 3.65 -29.82 -7.36
C ARG A 280 5.05 -29.79 -7.94
N GLN A 281 5.94 -29.11 -7.22
CA GLN A 281 7.36 -29.09 -7.48
C GLN A 281 8.08 -29.97 -6.44
N ILE A 282 9.20 -30.54 -6.83
CA ILE A 282 10.06 -31.34 -5.96
C ILE A 282 11.47 -30.77 -6.00
N ALA A 283 12.16 -30.79 -4.86
CA ALA A 283 13.54 -30.35 -4.75
C ALA A 283 14.47 -31.48 -5.17
N LEU A 284 15.37 -31.20 -6.10
CA LEU A 284 16.34 -32.14 -6.58
C LEU A 284 17.75 -31.54 -6.45
N CYS A 285 18.74 -32.39 -6.14
CA CYS A 285 20.12 -32.01 -6.29
C CYS A 285 20.47 -31.91 -7.80
N LYS A 286 21.54 -31.21 -8.13
CA LYS A 286 21.99 -30.98 -9.49
C LYS A 286 22.13 -32.27 -10.31
N HIS A 287 22.65 -33.33 -9.69
CA HIS A 287 22.84 -34.64 -10.34
C HIS A 287 21.50 -35.32 -10.65
N CYS A 288 20.58 -35.39 -9.67
CA CYS A 288 19.27 -36.02 -9.86
C CYS A 288 18.43 -35.20 -10.84
N PHE A 289 18.53 -33.89 -10.85
CA PHE A 289 17.86 -33.00 -11.80
C PHE A 289 18.28 -33.31 -13.23
N ALA A 290 19.59 -33.38 -13.50
CA ALA A 290 20.12 -33.72 -14.82
C ALA A 290 19.68 -35.13 -15.31
N ASN A 291 19.62 -36.11 -14.43
CA ASN A 291 19.14 -37.45 -14.76
C ASN A 291 17.67 -37.51 -15.08
N VAL A 292 16.84 -36.68 -14.40
CA VAL A 292 15.41 -36.57 -14.68
C VAL A 292 15.17 -35.84 -16.01
N GLU A 293 15.92 -34.79 -16.30
CA GLU A 293 15.84 -34.09 -17.61
C GLU A 293 16.32 -34.97 -18.77
N ALA A 294 17.33 -35.81 -18.55
CA ALA A 294 17.79 -36.79 -19.53
C ALA A 294 16.86 -38.01 -19.70
N GLY A 295 15.72 -38.03 -19.00
CA GLY A 295 14.75 -39.12 -19.07
C GLY A 295 15.19 -40.45 -18.42
N ARG A 296 16.35 -40.47 -17.72
CA ARG A 296 16.89 -41.64 -17.05
C ARG A 296 16.14 -42.04 -15.77
N PHE A 297 15.29 -41.13 -15.24
CA PHE A 297 14.45 -41.37 -14.08
C PHE A 297 12.99 -41.02 -14.40
N GLN A 298 12.09 -42.00 -14.34
CA GLN A 298 10.65 -41.77 -14.44
C GLN A 298 10.06 -41.52 -13.04
N LEU A 299 9.70 -40.25 -12.75
CA LEU A 299 9.12 -39.82 -11.48
C LEU A 299 7.77 -40.48 -11.10
N ASN A 300 7.11 -41.12 -12.06
CA ASN A 300 5.85 -41.83 -11.83
C ASN A 300 6.02 -43.13 -11.02
N GLN A 301 7.23 -43.66 -10.93
CA GLN A 301 7.56 -44.89 -10.22
C GLN A 301 7.95 -44.65 -8.74
N LEU A 302 8.15 -43.41 -8.34
CA LEU A 302 8.42 -43.07 -6.95
C LEU A 302 7.13 -43.06 -6.13
N LYS A 303 6.81 -44.20 -5.51
CA LYS A 303 5.74 -44.32 -4.52
C LYS A 303 5.98 -43.32 -3.40
N ARG A 304 4.86 -42.74 -2.90
CA ARG A 304 4.84 -41.87 -1.72
C ARG A 304 5.61 -42.53 -0.56
N ARG A 305 6.70 -41.91 -0.14
CA ARG A 305 7.18 -42.05 1.22
C ARG A 305 6.64 -40.92 2.05
#